data_0d2872222ed2297a4af3cb96cc536330
#
_entry.id   0d2872222ed2297a4af3cb96cc536330
#
_cell.length_a   1.000
_cell.length_b   1.000
_cell.length_c   1.000
_cell.angle_alpha   90.00
_cell.angle_beta   90.00
_cell.angle_gamma   90.00
#
_symmetry.space_group_name_H-M   'P 1'
#
loop_
_entity.id
_entity.type
_entity.pdbx_description
1 polymer ?
#
loop_
_entity_poly.entity_id
_entity_poly.type
_entity_poly.pdbx_seq_one_letter_code
_entity_poly.pdbx_strand_id
1 'polypeptide(L)'
;MFRLTTKTAIGIGAAGAALLVAPPAMAAVEAETGYVFNTFSFLFSGALVMWMAAGFAMLESGLVRSKNTATICLKNIALYSIAGILYYLVGYNLMYVDVGSFMGAISFLYNPSDAELALLGAEEATDAMVAAVVNNSYSVGSDWFFQMVFVATAASIVSG
;
A
#
# COMPACT_ATOMS: atom_id res chain seq x y z
N MET A 1 -29.01 -10.33 59.78
CA MET A 1 -29.88 -10.56 58.61
C MET A 1 -29.91 -9.27 57.81
N PHE A 2 -28.97 -9.14 56.85
CA PHE A 2 -28.79 -7.91 56.07
C PHE A 2 -29.72 -8.01 54.84
N ARG A 3 -30.76 -7.17 54.77
CA ARG A 3 -31.60 -6.99 53.60
C ARG A 3 -30.86 -6.05 52.62
N LEU A 4 -30.17 -6.61 51.64
CA LEU A 4 -29.76 -5.85 50.46
C LEU A 4 -31.03 -5.38 49.72
N THR A 5 -31.24 -4.10 49.68
CA THR A 5 -32.37 -3.52 48.96
C THR A 5 -32.20 -3.73 47.47
N THR A 6 -33.21 -4.24 46.81
CA THR A 6 -33.31 -4.57 45.37
C THR A 6 -32.92 -3.40 44.48
N LYS A 7 -32.91 -2.17 44.97
CA LYS A 7 -32.54 -0.96 44.25
C LYS A 7 -31.02 -0.84 43.96
N THR A 8 -30.16 -1.37 44.83
CA THR A 8 -28.71 -1.36 44.63
C THR A 8 -28.27 -2.43 43.64
N ALA A 9 -28.95 -3.57 43.57
CA ALA A 9 -28.64 -4.62 42.63
C ALA A 9 -29.01 -4.24 41.18
N ILE A 10 -30.09 -3.48 40.95
CA ILE A 10 -30.50 -2.98 39.66
C ILE A 10 -29.52 -1.92 39.13
N GLY A 11 -29.00 -1.06 40.00
CA GLY A 11 -28.00 -0.04 39.61
C GLY A 11 -26.67 -0.62 39.15
N ILE A 12 -26.18 -1.69 39.81
CA ILE A 12 -24.94 -2.35 39.44
C ILE A 12 -25.11 -3.15 38.13
N GLY A 13 -26.27 -3.78 37.96
CA GLY A 13 -26.60 -4.50 36.72
C GLY A 13 -26.73 -3.58 35.49
N ALA A 14 -27.35 -2.40 35.67
CA ALA A 14 -27.47 -1.42 34.56
C ALA A 14 -26.15 -0.77 34.20
N ALA A 15 -25.28 -0.47 35.15
CA ALA A 15 -23.94 0.06 34.92
C ALA A 15 -23.02 -0.98 34.24
N GLY A 16 -23.12 -2.25 34.66
CA GLY A 16 -22.40 -3.35 34.03
C GLY A 16 -22.87 -3.65 32.59
N ALA A 17 -24.18 -3.58 32.34
CA ALA A 17 -24.74 -3.77 31.01
C ALA A 17 -24.39 -2.61 30.05
N ALA A 18 -24.32 -1.37 30.57
CA ALA A 18 -23.88 -0.21 29.78
C ALA A 18 -22.40 -0.28 29.37
N LEU A 19 -21.55 -0.87 30.20
CA LEU A 19 -20.15 -1.12 29.87
C LEU A 19 -19.95 -2.21 28.82
N LEU A 20 -20.86 -3.18 28.74
CA LEU A 20 -20.80 -4.27 27.75
C LEU A 20 -21.40 -3.87 26.38
N VAL A 21 -22.23 -2.82 26.36
CA VAL A 21 -22.90 -2.32 25.12
C VAL A 21 -22.21 -1.05 24.59
N ALA A 22 -21.28 -0.46 25.35
CA ALA A 22 -20.47 0.64 24.81
C ALA A 22 -19.68 0.10 23.61
N PRO A 23 -19.89 0.64 22.38
CA PRO A 23 -19.03 0.27 21.27
C PRO A 23 -17.59 0.55 21.69
N PRO A 24 -16.63 -0.32 21.31
CA PRO A 24 -15.25 -0.02 21.59
C PRO A 24 -14.99 1.40 21.08
N ALA A 25 -14.49 2.27 21.95
CA ALA A 25 -14.04 3.59 21.54
C ALA A 25 -12.85 3.38 20.60
N MET A 26 -13.12 3.04 19.36
CA MET A 26 -12.18 3.11 18.26
C MET A 26 -11.83 4.59 18.19
N ALA A 27 -10.61 4.93 18.59
CA ALA A 27 -10.09 6.26 18.31
C ALA A 27 -10.19 6.42 16.79
N ALA A 28 -11.14 7.24 16.32
CA ALA A 28 -11.27 7.56 14.92
C ALA A 28 -9.99 8.32 14.54
N VAL A 29 -9.11 7.66 13.81
CA VAL A 29 -7.94 8.32 13.23
C VAL A 29 -8.49 9.32 12.22
N GLU A 30 -8.10 10.58 12.32
CA GLU A 30 -8.47 11.58 11.32
C GLU A 30 -8.07 11.10 9.93
N ALA A 31 -8.91 11.34 8.92
CA ALA A 31 -8.71 10.83 7.57
C ALA A 31 -7.36 11.20 6.97
N GLU A 32 -6.88 12.42 7.24
CA GLU A 32 -5.54 12.88 6.81
C GLU A 32 -4.41 12.05 7.46
N THR A 33 -4.52 11.80 8.76
CA THR A 33 -3.55 10.98 9.49
C THR A 33 -3.55 9.55 8.94
N GLY A 34 -4.73 9.00 8.67
CA GLY A 34 -4.88 7.69 8.03
C GLY A 34 -4.22 7.63 6.67
N TYR A 35 -4.46 8.65 5.83
CA TYR A 35 -3.84 8.77 4.50
C TYR A 35 -2.30 8.80 4.57
N VAL A 36 -1.74 9.60 5.48
CA VAL A 36 -0.28 9.71 5.67
C VAL A 36 0.31 8.38 6.11
N PHE A 37 -0.29 7.70 7.10
CA PHE A 37 0.20 6.41 7.57
C PHE A 37 0.09 5.30 6.51
N ASN A 38 -1.00 5.25 5.76
CA ASN A 38 -1.17 4.28 4.69
C ASN A 38 -0.14 4.51 3.58
N THR A 39 0.02 5.74 3.13
CA THR A 39 1.03 6.13 2.13
C THR A 39 2.45 5.76 2.59
N PHE A 40 2.79 6.10 3.84
CA PHE A 40 4.07 5.73 4.43
C PHE A 40 4.26 4.21 4.50
N SER A 41 3.22 3.46 4.88
CA SER A 41 3.27 2.00 4.95
C SER A 41 3.55 1.36 3.59
N PHE A 42 2.92 1.87 2.52
CA PHE A 42 3.20 1.41 1.15
C PHE A 42 4.64 1.70 0.73
N LEU A 43 5.14 2.92 0.98
CA LEU A 43 6.52 3.30 0.64
C LEU A 43 7.55 2.48 1.43
N PHE A 44 7.34 2.33 2.72
CA PHE A 44 8.25 1.56 3.58
C PHE A 44 8.27 0.07 3.21
N SER A 45 7.09 -0.52 3.03
CA SER A 45 6.97 -1.92 2.61
C SER A 45 7.53 -2.14 1.21
N GLY A 46 7.31 -1.20 0.28
CA GLY A 46 7.91 -1.22 -1.05
C GLY A 46 9.43 -1.18 -1.01
N ALA A 47 10.02 -0.35 -0.14
CA ALA A 47 11.47 -0.30 0.07
C ALA A 47 12.02 -1.64 0.59
N LEU A 48 11.30 -2.31 1.50
CA LEU A 48 11.69 -3.64 1.98
C LEU A 48 11.62 -4.70 0.87
N VAL A 49 10.61 -4.66 0.01
CA VAL A 49 10.50 -5.56 -1.16
C VAL A 49 11.62 -5.28 -2.17
N MET A 50 11.97 -4.02 -2.39
CA MET A 50 13.13 -3.67 -3.22
C MET A 50 14.42 -4.26 -2.64
N TRP A 51 14.58 -4.25 -1.32
CA TRP A 51 15.72 -4.86 -0.63
C TRP A 51 15.72 -6.38 -0.78
N MET A 52 14.55 -7.02 -0.83
CA MET A 52 14.43 -8.45 -1.14
C MET A 52 14.99 -8.77 -2.53
N ALA A 53 14.73 -7.92 -3.54
CA ALA A 53 15.31 -8.09 -4.88
C ALA A 53 16.84 -8.06 -4.86
N ALA A 54 17.45 -7.16 -4.06
CA ALA A 54 18.89 -7.12 -3.88
C ALA A 54 19.42 -8.40 -3.21
N GLY A 55 18.72 -8.91 -2.18
CA GLY A 55 19.06 -10.18 -1.53
C GLY A 55 19.01 -11.37 -2.49
N PHE A 56 18.01 -11.40 -3.36
CA PHE A 56 17.88 -12.44 -4.39
C PHE A 56 19.01 -12.37 -5.43
N ALA A 57 19.38 -11.18 -5.88
CA ALA A 57 20.52 -10.98 -6.77
C ALA A 57 21.85 -11.46 -6.13
N MET A 58 22.04 -11.25 -4.82
CA MET A 58 23.19 -11.78 -4.09
C MET A 58 23.17 -13.31 -4.02
N LEU A 59 22.00 -13.91 -3.77
CA LEU A 59 21.84 -15.36 -3.75
C LEU A 59 22.21 -15.98 -5.11
N GLU A 60 21.64 -15.48 -6.19
CA GLU A 60 21.94 -15.96 -7.55
C GLU A 60 23.44 -15.80 -7.89
N SER A 61 24.03 -14.66 -7.52
CA SER A 61 25.45 -14.40 -7.75
C SER A 61 26.35 -15.39 -7.02
N GLY A 62 25.92 -15.87 -5.84
CA GLY A 62 26.63 -16.88 -5.06
C GLY A 62 26.51 -18.31 -5.61
N LEU A 63 25.43 -18.60 -6.34
CA LEU A 63 25.16 -19.93 -6.90
C LEU A 63 25.83 -20.19 -8.26
N VAL A 64 26.28 -19.16 -8.93
CA VAL A 64 26.92 -19.29 -10.26
C VAL A 64 28.44 -19.31 -10.15
N ARG A 65 29.09 -19.76 -11.23
CA ARG A 65 30.57 -19.71 -11.34
C ARG A 65 31.03 -18.25 -11.33
N SER A 66 32.14 -17.96 -10.69
CA SER A 66 32.72 -16.60 -10.52
C SER A 66 32.76 -15.80 -11.85
N LYS A 67 33.07 -16.45 -12.98
CA LYS A 67 33.09 -15.80 -14.30
C LYS A 67 31.71 -15.32 -14.78
N ASN A 68 30.62 -15.86 -14.23
CA ASN A 68 29.24 -15.54 -14.63
C ASN A 68 28.58 -14.54 -13.68
N THR A 69 29.19 -14.21 -12.55
CA THR A 69 28.63 -13.31 -11.52
C THR A 69 28.24 -11.94 -12.10
N ALA A 70 29.14 -11.36 -12.91
CA ALA A 70 28.87 -10.06 -13.54
C ALA A 70 27.63 -10.11 -14.47
N THR A 71 27.45 -11.20 -15.22
CA THR A 71 26.31 -11.41 -16.10
C THR A 71 25.01 -11.52 -15.30
N ILE A 72 25.01 -12.23 -14.18
CA ILE A 72 23.85 -12.36 -13.30
C ILE A 72 23.49 -11.01 -12.67
N CYS A 73 24.46 -10.26 -12.18
CA CYS A 73 24.21 -8.91 -11.66
C CYS A 73 23.59 -8.00 -12.73
N LEU A 74 24.14 -8.00 -13.95
CA LEU A 74 23.60 -7.23 -15.06
C LEU A 74 22.19 -7.68 -15.44
N LYS A 75 21.92 -8.99 -15.47
CA LYS A 75 20.58 -9.54 -15.71
C LYS A 75 19.59 -8.99 -14.71
N ASN A 76 19.89 -9.03 -13.41
CA ASN A 76 18.96 -8.58 -12.39
C ASN A 76 18.67 -7.07 -12.47
N ILE A 77 19.69 -6.24 -12.73
CA ILE A 77 19.52 -4.79 -12.92
C ILE A 77 18.65 -4.51 -14.14
N ALA A 78 18.98 -5.15 -15.28
CA ALA A 78 18.24 -4.95 -16.52
C ALA A 78 16.77 -5.39 -16.38
N LEU A 79 16.53 -6.56 -15.80
CA LEU A 79 15.21 -7.11 -15.59
C LEU A 79 14.37 -6.21 -14.66
N TYR A 80 14.95 -5.75 -13.57
CA TYR A 80 14.29 -4.85 -12.63
C TYR A 80 13.88 -3.53 -13.33
N SER A 81 14.79 -2.95 -14.12
CA SER A 81 14.54 -1.72 -14.87
C SER A 81 13.45 -1.91 -15.94
N ILE A 82 13.51 -3.00 -16.70
CA ILE A 82 12.53 -3.31 -17.74
C ILE A 82 11.16 -3.56 -17.10
N ALA A 83 11.09 -4.32 -16.03
CA ALA A 83 9.83 -4.56 -15.30
C ALA A 83 9.21 -3.26 -14.83
N GLY A 84 9.99 -2.34 -14.24
CA GLY A 84 9.52 -1.02 -13.83
C GLY A 84 8.99 -0.19 -14.99
N ILE A 85 9.69 -0.15 -16.11
CA ILE A 85 9.24 0.58 -17.31
C ILE A 85 7.94 -0.02 -17.86
N LEU A 86 7.85 -1.34 -18.01
CA LEU A 86 6.65 -2.00 -18.52
C LEU A 86 5.47 -1.83 -17.56
N TYR A 87 5.73 -1.85 -16.26
CA TYR A 87 4.68 -1.61 -15.27
C TYR A 87 4.17 -0.17 -15.33
N TYR A 88 5.05 0.81 -15.53
CA TYR A 88 4.68 2.21 -15.76
C TYR A 88 3.86 2.38 -17.06
N LEU A 89 4.27 1.71 -18.13
CA LEU A 89 3.63 1.86 -19.44
C LEU A 89 2.24 1.22 -19.51
N VAL A 90 2.07 0.02 -18.96
CA VAL A 90 0.85 -0.78 -19.14
C VAL A 90 0.41 -1.49 -17.88
N GLY A 91 1.34 -1.95 -17.05
CA GLY A 91 1.06 -2.92 -15.99
C GLY A 91 0.11 -2.40 -14.92
N TYR A 92 0.27 -1.16 -14.47
CA TYR A 92 -0.59 -0.57 -13.46
C TYR A 92 -2.04 -0.44 -13.97
N ASN A 93 -2.22 0.05 -15.18
CA ASN A 93 -3.55 0.20 -15.76
C ASN A 93 -4.25 -1.15 -15.95
N LEU A 94 -3.50 -2.16 -16.34
CA LEU A 94 -4.00 -3.53 -16.48
C LEU A 94 -4.47 -4.15 -15.14
N MET A 95 -3.90 -3.70 -14.02
CA MET A 95 -4.30 -4.14 -12.67
C MET A 95 -5.49 -3.37 -12.12
N TYR A 96 -5.58 -2.07 -12.35
CA TYR A 96 -6.43 -1.19 -11.56
C TYR A 96 -7.46 -0.36 -12.35
N VAL A 97 -7.26 -0.15 -13.66
CA VAL A 97 -8.16 0.70 -14.44
C VAL A 97 -9.25 -0.14 -15.11
N ASP A 98 -10.50 0.23 -14.88
CA ASP A 98 -11.69 -0.42 -15.48
C ASP A 98 -11.64 -1.95 -15.42
N VAL A 99 -11.34 -2.48 -14.23
CA VAL A 99 -11.15 -3.92 -14.03
C VAL A 99 -12.45 -4.67 -14.25
N GLY A 100 -12.46 -5.51 -15.30
CA GLY A 100 -13.54 -6.45 -15.57
C GLY A 100 -13.42 -7.73 -14.73
N SER A 101 -13.99 -8.83 -15.23
CA SER A 101 -13.95 -10.12 -14.50
C SER A 101 -12.56 -10.77 -14.45
N PHE A 102 -11.62 -10.37 -15.31
CA PHE A 102 -10.33 -11.03 -15.44
C PHE A 102 -9.14 -10.06 -15.44
N MET A 103 -9.24 -8.92 -16.10
CA MET A 103 -8.16 -7.94 -16.22
C MET A 103 -8.73 -6.54 -16.43
N GLY A 104 -7.90 -5.52 -16.18
CA GLY A 104 -8.23 -4.12 -16.43
C GLY A 104 -8.11 -3.73 -17.90
N ALA A 105 -8.44 -2.48 -18.20
CA ALA A 105 -8.33 -1.92 -19.53
C ALA A 105 -6.86 -1.79 -19.97
N ILE A 106 -6.63 -2.07 -21.26
CA ILE A 106 -5.31 -1.82 -21.86
C ILE A 106 -5.24 -0.33 -22.20
N SER A 107 -4.63 0.43 -21.31
CA SER A 107 -4.30 1.84 -21.53
C SER A 107 -2.81 2.08 -21.26
N PHE A 108 -2.26 3.10 -21.88
CA PHE A 108 -0.84 3.41 -21.80
C PHE A 108 -0.59 4.54 -20.81
N LEU A 109 0.55 4.43 -20.13
CA LEU A 109 1.08 5.36 -19.16
C LEU A 109 0.28 5.37 -17.84
N TYR A 110 1.02 5.14 -16.75
CA TYR A 110 0.50 5.37 -15.42
C TYR A 110 0.12 6.84 -15.26
N ASN A 111 -1.06 7.09 -14.71
CA ASN A 111 -1.51 8.43 -14.37
C ASN A 111 -1.94 8.45 -12.89
N PRO A 112 -1.47 9.43 -12.08
CA PRO A 112 -2.01 9.63 -10.75
C PRO A 112 -3.50 10.01 -10.83
N SER A 113 -4.21 9.93 -9.70
CA SER A 113 -5.63 10.32 -9.67
C SER A 113 -5.80 11.81 -10.04
N ASP A 114 -6.93 12.14 -10.67
CA ASP A 114 -7.24 13.53 -11.04
C ASP A 114 -7.20 14.47 -9.82
N ALA A 115 -7.59 13.97 -8.64
CA ALA A 115 -7.52 14.71 -7.39
C ALA A 115 -6.08 15.03 -6.98
N GLU A 116 -5.15 14.05 -7.10
CA GLU A 116 -3.72 14.27 -6.82
C GLU A 116 -3.09 15.25 -7.82
N LEU A 117 -3.43 15.12 -9.12
CA LEU A 117 -2.96 16.05 -10.14
C LEU A 117 -3.46 17.47 -9.92
N ALA A 118 -4.73 17.64 -9.55
CA ALA A 118 -5.31 18.94 -9.25
C ALA A 118 -4.62 19.59 -8.05
N LEU A 119 -4.33 18.83 -7.00
CA LEU A 119 -3.64 19.34 -5.82
C LEU A 119 -2.19 19.72 -6.13
N LEU A 120 -1.47 18.91 -6.91
CA LEU A 120 -0.07 19.17 -7.29
C LEU A 120 0.07 20.37 -8.26
N GLY A 121 -0.95 20.64 -9.06
CA GLY A 121 -0.97 21.75 -10.01
C GLY A 121 -1.51 23.06 -9.45
N ALA A 122 -2.01 23.10 -8.22
CA ALA A 122 -2.59 24.29 -7.61
C ALA A 122 -1.50 25.20 -7.03
N GLU A 123 -1.64 26.53 -7.20
CA GLU A 123 -0.79 27.52 -6.51
C GLU A 123 -1.05 27.53 -5.00
N GLU A 124 -2.32 27.34 -4.61
CA GLU A 124 -2.74 27.19 -3.22
C GLU A 124 -3.65 25.96 -3.06
N ALA A 125 -3.35 25.09 -2.09
CA ALA A 125 -4.18 23.95 -1.76
C ALA A 125 -5.42 24.41 -0.99
N THR A 126 -6.61 24.05 -1.48
CA THR A 126 -7.87 24.28 -0.76
C THR A 126 -8.26 23.06 0.06
N ASP A 127 -9.01 23.26 1.17
CA ASP A 127 -9.50 22.15 2.01
C ASP A 127 -10.31 21.11 1.21
N ALA A 128 -11.03 21.56 0.19
CA ALA A 128 -11.80 20.66 -0.68
C ALA A 128 -10.89 19.76 -1.56
N MET A 129 -9.77 20.29 -2.04
CA MET A 129 -8.78 19.51 -2.81
C MET A 129 -8.06 18.51 -1.92
N VAL A 130 -7.68 18.93 -0.71
CA VAL A 130 -7.08 18.03 0.29
C VAL A 130 -8.06 16.91 0.64
N ALA A 131 -9.32 17.22 0.93
CA ALA A 131 -10.34 16.23 1.23
C ALA A 131 -10.56 15.24 0.07
N ALA A 132 -10.52 15.70 -1.18
CA ALA A 132 -10.67 14.83 -2.35
C ALA A 132 -9.51 13.83 -2.47
N VAL A 133 -8.27 14.25 -2.17
CA VAL A 133 -7.09 13.36 -2.17
C VAL A 133 -7.15 12.39 -1.00
N VAL A 134 -7.49 12.86 0.19
CA VAL A 134 -7.55 12.06 1.42
C VAL A 134 -8.63 10.97 1.34
N ASN A 135 -9.70 11.18 0.58
CA ASN A 135 -10.75 10.18 0.33
C ASN A 135 -10.22 8.93 -0.39
N ASN A 136 -9.07 9.00 -1.07
CA ASN A 136 -8.41 7.83 -1.67
C ASN A 136 -7.73 6.92 -0.64
N SER A 137 -7.67 7.33 0.61
CA SER A 137 -7.07 6.60 1.74
C SER A 137 -5.55 6.42 1.68
N TYR A 138 -4.90 6.59 0.54
CA TYR A 138 -3.44 6.54 0.32
C TYR A 138 -3.09 7.19 -1.02
N SER A 139 -1.82 7.59 -1.21
CA SER A 139 -1.34 8.11 -2.48
C SER A 139 -1.23 7.02 -3.54
N VAL A 140 -1.80 7.27 -4.72
CA VAL A 140 -1.74 6.36 -5.86
C VAL A 140 -0.29 6.11 -6.30
N GLY A 141 0.58 7.11 -6.17
CA GLY A 141 2.01 6.96 -6.43
C GLY A 141 2.70 5.98 -5.47
N SER A 142 2.29 5.94 -4.20
CA SER A 142 2.83 4.99 -3.23
C SER A 142 2.40 3.55 -3.51
N ASP A 143 1.15 3.35 -3.93
CA ASP A 143 0.64 2.06 -4.36
C ASP A 143 1.34 1.59 -5.65
N TRP A 144 1.47 2.48 -6.64
CA TRP A 144 2.22 2.18 -7.87
C TRP A 144 3.65 1.70 -7.55
N PHE A 145 4.38 2.41 -6.69
CA PHE A 145 5.73 2.02 -6.29
C PHE A 145 5.75 0.65 -5.62
N PHE A 146 4.85 0.42 -4.66
CA PHE A 146 4.75 -0.84 -3.95
C PHE A 146 4.49 -2.02 -4.88
N GLN A 147 3.56 -1.89 -5.82
CA GLN A 147 3.23 -2.94 -6.78
C GLN A 147 4.34 -3.14 -7.81
N MET A 148 4.97 -2.07 -8.28
CA MET A 148 6.08 -2.13 -9.24
C MET A 148 7.24 -2.95 -8.69
N VAL A 149 7.64 -2.73 -7.44
CA VAL A 149 8.75 -3.48 -6.83
C VAL A 149 8.40 -4.96 -6.64
N PHE A 150 7.15 -5.30 -6.41
CA PHE A 150 6.69 -6.70 -6.39
C PHE A 150 6.80 -7.35 -7.77
N VAL A 151 6.32 -6.68 -8.81
CA VAL A 151 6.41 -7.18 -10.20
C VAL A 151 7.87 -7.41 -10.58
N ALA A 152 8.75 -6.45 -10.31
CA ALA A 152 10.17 -6.56 -10.61
C ALA A 152 10.85 -7.70 -9.83
N THR A 153 10.51 -7.86 -8.56
CA THR A 153 11.08 -8.93 -7.72
C THR A 153 10.56 -10.30 -8.14
N ALA A 154 9.26 -10.44 -8.42
CA ALA A 154 8.68 -11.68 -8.90
C ALA A 154 9.31 -12.12 -10.23
N ALA A 155 9.50 -11.18 -11.17
CA ALA A 155 10.19 -11.44 -12.42
C ALA A 155 11.64 -11.90 -12.20
N SER A 156 12.35 -11.33 -11.23
CA SER A 156 13.71 -11.75 -10.84
C SER A 156 13.71 -13.20 -10.34
N ILE A 157 12.78 -13.57 -9.45
CA ILE A 157 12.68 -14.93 -8.91
C ILE A 157 12.41 -15.95 -10.02
N VAL A 158 11.49 -15.64 -10.94
CA VAL A 158 11.14 -16.57 -12.04
C VAL A 158 12.28 -16.74 -13.04
N SER A 159 13.11 -15.72 -13.22
CA SER A 159 14.24 -15.73 -14.19
C SER A 159 15.52 -16.37 -13.65
N GLY A 160 15.62 -16.61 -12.35
CA GLY A 160 16.79 -17.17 -11.64
C GLY A 160 16.64 -18.62 -11.29
#